data_9289dfca3ab216674f7b62e8812800a5
#
_entry.id   9289dfca3ab216674f7b62e8812800a5
#
_cell.length_a   1.000
_cell.length_b   1.000
_cell.length_c   1.000
_cell.angle_alpha   90.00
_cell.angle_beta   90.00
_cell.angle_gamma   90.00
#
_symmetry.space_group_name_H-M   'P 1'
#
loop_
_entity.id
_entity.type
_entity.pdbx_description
1 polymer ?
#
loop_
_entity_poly.entity_id
_entity_poly.type
_entity_poly.pdbx_seq_one_letter_code
_entity_poly.pdbx_strand_id
1 'polypeptide(L)'
;AVLPGPGPVRQHRPGRNAVNLLPLASPVARMFTWGRAFRGWSLSSMLDPRRASSDDRGDDLSDLRASQGGDDDCRRSMRSVLETQIIPRLVLAHRQGTVRAEPSRSLRPRPEDILMLAQRCAAGDRAGAASLIEGLRAQGLDQDSVLVDLIGPAARHLGAQWEDDRASFSDVTLGLVLMHELIHSMGYEYHDGPQEAGVVRRVMLASAPGSQHVLGLSIVSEFFRKAGWQVVLEVSPSSAELCRAVKNEWFDLVGVSVALDAQLRSLPALVANLKAASRNPVTPILLGGPVFGLRDHRAESFGAQAICLDARESVRLALSVLPR
;
A
#
# COMPACT_ATOMS: atom_id res chain seq x y z
N ALA A 1 25.63 -74.81 52.16
CA ALA A 1 25.73 -73.38 52.28
C ALA A 1 25.13 -72.74 50.98
N VAL A 2 23.92 -72.27 51.13
CA VAL A 2 23.18 -71.59 50.02
C VAL A 2 23.18 -70.11 50.38
N LEU A 3 23.75 -69.30 49.46
CA LEU A 3 23.73 -67.88 49.57
C LEU A 3 22.35 -67.31 49.12
N PRO A 4 21.79 -66.29 49.80
CA PRO A 4 20.56 -65.68 49.40
C PRO A 4 20.72 -64.73 48.21
N GLY A 5 19.75 -64.79 47.28
CA GLY A 5 19.68 -63.96 46.09
C GLY A 5 19.25 -62.51 46.40
N PRO A 6 19.56 -61.55 45.54
CA PRO A 6 19.25 -60.15 45.77
C PRO A 6 17.75 -59.85 45.61
N GLY A 7 17.24 -59.02 46.55
CA GLY A 7 15.86 -58.56 46.60
C GLY A 7 15.52 -57.56 45.44
N PRO A 8 14.20 -57.25 45.28
CA PRO A 8 13.72 -56.52 44.13
C PRO A 8 14.10 -55.05 44.17
N VAL A 9 14.66 -54.58 43.05
CA VAL A 9 14.96 -53.18 42.78
C VAL A 9 13.66 -52.41 42.64
N ARG A 10 13.44 -51.41 43.52
CA ARG A 10 12.35 -50.41 43.38
C ARG A 10 12.59 -49.58 42.15
N GLN A 11 11.72 -49.70 41.15
CA GLN A 11 11.65 -48.77 40.05
C GLN A 11 11.13 -47.41 40.53
N HIS A 12 11.99 -46.43 40.57
CA HIS A 12 11.61 -45.02 40.66
C HIS A 12 10.90 -44.61 39.36
N ARG A 13 9.60 -44.30 39.45
CA ARG A 13 8.90 -43.57 38.38
C ARG A 13 9.40 -42.13 38.36
N PRO A 14 9.91 -41.63 37.22
CA PRO A 14 10.15 -40.20 37.08
C PRO A 14 8.81 -39.46 36.98
N GLY A 15 8.64 -38.47 37.83
CA GLY A 15 7.52 -37.55 37.80
C GLY A 15 7.42 -36.86 36.44
N ARG A 16 6.24 -36.86 35.86
CA ARG A 16 5.90 -36.06 34.69
C ARG A 16 5.83 -34.59 35.11
N ASN A 17 6.93 -33.89 35.06
CA ASN A 17 6.90 -32.45 34.87
C ASN A 17 6.71 -32.22 33.36
N ALA A 18 5.45 -32.14 32.96
CA ALA A 18 5.09 -31.57 31.68
C ALA A 18 5.40 -30.05 31.73
N VAL A 19 6.61 -29.68 31.33
CA VAL A 19 6.92 -28.32 30.96
C VAL A 19 6.13 -28.10 29.67
N ASN A 20 5.01 -27.39 29.78
CA ASN A 20 4.30 -26.81 28.65
C ASN A 20 5.24 -25.86 27.93
N LEU A 21 5.97 -26.35 26.95
CA LEU A 21 6.62 -25.54 25.92
C LEU A 21 5.48 -24.99 25.04
N LEU A 22 4.90 -23.87 25.47
CA LEU A 22 4.20 -22.98 24.55
C LEU A 22 5.20 -22.62 23.46
N PRO A 23 4.88 -22.80 22.18
CA PRO A 23 5.75 -22.32 21.11
C PRO A 23 5.88 -20.81 21.33
N LEU A 24 7.12 -20.34 21.44
CA LEU A 24 7.47 -18.93 21.43
C LEU A 24 6.86 -18.33 20.17
N ALA A 25 5.75 -17.63 20.33
CA ALA A 25 5.16 -16.85 19.27
C ALA A 25 6.24 -15.87 18.78
N SER A 26 6.48 -15.84 17.48
CA SER A 26 7.44 -14.92 16.87
C SER A 26 7.12 -13.48 17.32
N PRO A 27 8.10 -12.58 17.39
CA PRO A 27 7.88 -11.16 17.72
C PRO A 27 6.76 -10.52 16.90
N VAL A 28 6.57 -10.95 15.66
CA VAL A 28 5.46 -10.56 14.77
C VAL A 28 4.09 -10.88 15.39
N ALA A 29 3.95 -12.00 16.11
CA ALA A 29 2.71 -12.35 16.79
C ALA A 29 2.42 -11.44 18.00
N ARG A 30 3.43 -10.85 18.64
CA ARG A 30 3.25 -9.87 19.73
C ARG A 30 2.70 -8.53 19.27
N MET A 31 2.94 -8.13 18.02
CA MET A 31 2.37 -6.91 17.42
C MET A 31 0.83 -6.97 17.33
N PHE A 32 0.24 -8.19 17.27
CA PHE A 32 -1.20 -8.39 17.10
C PHE A 32 -2.03 -8.25 18.39
N THR A 33 -1.43 -8.29 19.57
CA THR A 33 -2.21 -8.19 20.83
C THR A 33 -2.52 -6.75 21.25
N TRP A 34 -1.88 -5.75 20.63
CA TRP A 34 -2.08 -4.32 20.94
C TRP A 34 -3.13 -3.63 20.05
N GLY A 35 -3.74 -4.34 19.12
CA GLY A 35 -4.76 -3.81 18.19
C GLY A 35 -6.05 -3.28 18.84
N ARG A 36 -6.19 -3.35 20.17
CA ARG A 36 -7.35 -2.78 20.89
C ARG A 36 -7.18 -1.31 21.30
N ALA A 37 -5.98 -0.79 21.37
CA ALA A 37 -5.72 0.59 21.82
C ALA A 37 -5.80 1.64 20.68
N PHE A 38 -5.74 1.22 19.41
CA PHE A 38 -5.68 2.12 18.26
C PHE A 38 -6.93 2.12 17.37
N ARG A 39 -8.09 1.66 17.86
CA ARG A 39 -9.34 1.66 17.07
C ARG A 39 -9.95 3.04 16.80
N GLY A 40 -9.26 4.12 17.05
CA GLY A 40 -9.75 5.49 16.85
C GLY A 40 -8.95 6.35 15.86
N TRP A 41 -7.85 5.84 15.33
CA TRP A 41 -7.01 6.63 14.43
C TRP A 41 -7.10 6.10 12.99
N SER A 42 -8.09 6.59 12.28
CA SER A 42 -8.15 6.51 10.83
C SER A 42 -7.35 7.69 10.27
N LEU A 43 -6.36 7.43 9.43
CA LEU A 43 -5.66 8.47 8.64
C LEU A 43 -6.64 9.31 7.79
N SER A 44 -7.83 8.78 7.50
CA SER A 44 -8.94 9.50 6.85
C SER A 44 -9.46 10.69 7.64
N SER A 45 -9.31 10.71 8.98
CA SER A 45 -9.82 11.80 9.81
C SER A 45 -8.87 13.00 9.90
N MET A 46 -7.62 12.86 9.44
CA MET A 46 -6.64 13.97 9.43
C MET A 46 -6.62 14.76 8.12
N LEU A 47 -7.29 14.29 7.06
CA LEU A 47 -7.25 14.92 5.74
C LEU A 47 -8.64 15.41 5.27
N ASP A 48 -9.60 15.61 6.16
CA ASP A 48 -10.89 16.22 5.80
C ASP A 48 -10.85 17.75 6.06
N PRO A 49 -10.71 18.58 5.01
CA PRO A 49 -10.70 20.05 5.13
C PRO A 49 -12.08 20.66 5.43
N ARG A 50 -13.11 19.86 5.72
CA ARG A 50 -14.49 20.32 5.90
C ARG A 50 -14.94 20.48 7.36
N ARG A 51 -14.04 20.42 8.32
CA ARG A 51 -14.33 20.71 9.73
C ARG A 51 -13.82 22.09 10.15
N ALA A 52 -14.27 23.13 9.47
CA ALA A 52 -14.18 24.48 10.00
C ALA A 52 -15.45 25.25 9.60
N SER A 53 -16.14 25.71 10.63
CA SER A 53 -17.28 26.66 10.62
C SER A 53 -18.65 26.09 10.35
N SER A 54 -19.35 25.77 11.43
CA SER A 54 -20.77 26.00 11.57
C SER A 54 -20.95 27.17 12.54
N ASP A 55 -21.24 28.36 12.02
CA ASP A 55 -21.93 29.40 12.77
C ASP A 55 -23.00 29.99 11.90
N ASP A 56 -24.16 29.85 12.42
CA ASP A 56 -25.49 30.40 12.27
C ASP A 56 -25.54 31.81 11.65
N ARG A 57 -26.43 31.96 10.60
CA ARG A 57 -27.39 33.04 10.47
C ARG A 57 -28.29 32.78 9.27
N GLY A 58 -29.61 32.59 9.55
CA GLY A 58 -30.63 32.64 8.54
C GLY A 58 -30.79 34.06 7.98
N ASP A 59 -31.11 34.13 6.73
CA ASP A 59 -32.20 34.89 6.18
C ASP A 59 -32.13 34.97 4.65
N ASP A 60 -33.30 34.92 4.04
CA ASP A 60 -33.68 35.43 2.73
C ASP A 60 -33.35 34.59 1.47
N LEU A 61 -34.26 33.67 1.15
CA LEU A 61 -34.36 32.93 -0.11
C LEU A 61 -35.45 33.48 -1.02
N SER A 62 -35.42 34.77 -1.41
CA SER A 62 -36.40 35.29 -2.36
C SER A 62 -35.89 35.97 -3.63
N ASP A 63 -34.56 36.12 -3.83
CA ASP A 63 -34.03 36.88 -4.97
C ASP A 63 -33.10 36.14 -5.94
N LEU A 64 -33.13 34.81 -6.04
CA LEU A 64 -32.25 34.04 -6.93
C LEU A 64 -32.94 33.47 -8.18
N ARG A 65 -33.88 34.18 -8.80
CA ARG A 65 -34.48 33.76 -10.07
C ARG A 65 -34.10 34.54 -11.31
N ALA A 66 -33.10 35.42 -11.26
CA ALA A 66 -32.75 36.30 -12.38
C ALA A 66 -31.33 36.16 -12.96
N SER A 67 -30.56 35.10 -12.68
CA SER A 67 -29.17 34.98 -13.19
C SER A 67 -28.82 33.70 -13.90
N GLN A 68 -29.76 32.91 -14.42
CA GLN A 68 -29.47 31.65 -15.13
C GLN A 68 -28.89 31.83 -16.56
N GLY A 69 -28.91 33.01 -17.15
CA GLY A 69 -28.35 33.25 -18.49
C GLY A 69 -26.84 33.53 -18.52
N GLY A 70 -26.27 34.05 -17.43
CA GLY A 70 -24.87 34.44 -17.36
C GLY A 70 -23.91 33.28 -17.08
N ASP A 71 -24.37 32.23 -16.40
CA ASP A 71 -23.56 31.11 -15.98
C ASP A 71 -23.24 30.13 -17.16
N ASP A 72 -24.19 29.97 -18.06
CA ASP A 72 -24.02 29.11 -19.25
C ASP A 72 -23.12 29.75 -20.32
N ASP A 73 -23.09 31.06 -20.43
CA ASP A 73 -22.16 31.77 -21.32
C ASP A 73 -20.77 31.80 -20.75
N CYS A 74 -20.60 31.94 -19.44
CA CYS A 74 -19.30 31.83 -18.77
C CYS A 74 -18.73 30.41 -18.91
N ARG A 75 -19.53 29.38 -18.70
CA ARG A 75 -19.12 27.97 -18.89
C ARG A 75 -18.76 27.66 -20.34
N ARG A 76 -19.53 28.17 -21.33
CA ARG A 76 -19.21 28.03 -22.75
C ARG A 76 -17.91 28.74 -23.12
N SER A 77 -17.69 29.96 -22.65
CA SER A 77 -16.44 30.71 -22.85
C SER A 77 -15.25 30.01 -22.21
N MET A 78 -15.39 29.52 -20.98
CA MET A 78 -14.34 28.81 -20.26
C MET A 78 -13.99 27.50 -20.97
N ARG A 79 -15.00 26.75 -21.43
CA ARG A 79 -14.81 25.52 -22.23
C ARG A 79 -14.12 25.81 -23.55
N SER A 80 -14.51 26.86 -24.25
CA SER A 80 -13.87 27.26 -25.49
C SER A 80 -12.40 27.63 -25.29
N VAL A 81 -12.05 28.38 -24.23
CA VAL A 81 -10.65 28.72 -23.90
C VAL A 81 -9.85 27.47 -23.52
N LEU A 82 -10.44 26.53 -22.77
CA LEU A 82 -9.79 25.28 -22.45
C LEU A 82 -9.52 24.45 -23.69
N GLU A 83 -10.51 24.27 -24.57
CA GLU A 83 -10.39 23.42 -25.76
C GLU A 83 -9.50 24.03 -26.86
N THR A 84 -9.53 25.36 -27.02
CA THR A 84 -8.82 26.02 -28.14
C THR A 84 -7.44 26.55 -27.79
N GLN A 85 -7.17 26.87 -26.53
CA GLN A 85 -5.91 27.49 -26.13
C GLN A 85 -5.09 26.69 -25.12
N ILE A 86 -5.75 26.06 -24.13
CA ILE A 86 -5.03 25.40 -23.04
C ILE A 86 -4.68 23.96 -23.42
N ILE A 87 -5.64 23.17 -23.87
CA ILE A 87 -5.40 21.77 -24.24
C ILE A 87 -4.37 21.63 -25.37
N PRO A 88 -4.41 22.40 -26.47
CA PRO A 88 -3.38 22.29 -27.51
C PRO A 88 -1.97 22.67 -27.02
N ARG A 89 -1.87 23.67 -26.12
CA ARG A 89 -0.58 24.08 -25.54
C ARG A 89 -0.02 23.02 -24.59
N LEU A 90 -0.89 22.38 -23.79
CA LEU A 90 -0.48 21.27 -22.93
C LEU A 90 -0.04 20.06 -23.77
N VAL A 91 -0.76 19.72 -24.82
CA VAL A 91 -0.39 18.63 -25.75
C VAL A 91 0.94 18.91 -26.45
N LEU A 92 1.17 20.18 -26.87
CA LEU A 92 2.44 20.58 -27.49
C LEU A 92 3.60 20.57 -26.49
N ALA A 93 3.40 21.06 -25.27
CA ALA A 93 4.41 21.02 -24.21
C ALA A 93 4.76 19.58 -23.86
N HIS A 94 3.77 18.71 -23.82
CA HIS A 94 3.97 17.29 -23.55
C HIS A 94 4.73 16.56 -24.67
N ARG A 95 4.44 16.88 -25.93
CA ARG A 95 5.17 16.32 -27.10
C ARG A 95 6.63 16.78 -27.15
N GLN A 96 6.96 17.94 -26.59
CA GLN A 96 8.35 18.42 -26.52
C GLN A 96 9.13 17.81 -25.36
N GLY A 97 8.44 17.27 -24.33
CA GLY A 97 9.05 16.60 -23.16
C GLY A 97 9.41 15.13 -23.38
N THR A 98 8.88 14.47 -24.40
CA THR A 98 9.22 13.07 -24.71
C THR A 98 10.46 12.96 -25.59
N VAL A 99 11.57 13.51 -25.14
CA VAL A 99 12.88 12.97 -25.54
C VAL A 99 12.95 11.59 -24.89
N ARG A 100 12.74 10.58 -25.71
CA ARG A 100 12.99 9.19 -25.35
C ARG A 100 14.46 9.10 -24.93
N ALA A 101 14.70 9.28 -23.63
CA ALA A 101 16.01 9.05 -23.06
C ALA A 101 16.34 7.58 -23.36
N GLU A 102 17.43 7.36 -24.10
CA GLU A 102 18.11 6.08 -24.17
C GLU A 102 18.14 5.49 -22.76
N PRO A 103 18.05 4.16 -22.57
CA PRO A 103 18.12 3.56 -21.24
C PRO A 103 19.53 3.83 -20.68
N SER A 104 19.72 5.03 -20.12
CA SER A 104 20.83 5.31 -19.23
C SER A 104 20.83 4.17 -18.21
N ARG A 105 22.00 3.58 -17.98
CA ARG A 105 22.16 2.65 -16.85
C ARG A 105 21.65 3.38 -15.63
N SER A 106 20.39 3.10 -15.23
CA SER A 106 19.81 3.70 -14.05
C SER A 106 20.74 3.39 -12.89
N LEU A 107 21.15 4.40 -12.18
CA LEU A 107 21.92 4.26 -10.95
C LEU A 107 21.11 3.32 -10.03
N ARG A 108 21.78 2.39 -9.38
CA ARG A 108 21.16 1.58 -8.32
C ARG A 108 21.70 2.04 -6.99
N PRO A 109 20.85 2.17 -5.95
CA PRO A 109 21.33 2.50 -4.62
C PRO A 109 22.26 1.42 -4.12
N ARG A 110 23.32 1.82 -3.44
CA ARG A 110 24.28 0.91 -2.80
C ARG A 110 23.70 0.38 -1.50
N PRO A 111 24.18 -0.75 -0.99
CA PRO A 111 23.78 -1.25 0.34
C PRO A 111 23.92 -0.20 1.44
N GLU A 112 24.98 0.62 1.39
CA GLU A 112 25.23 1.69 2.37
C GLU A 112 24.12 2.77 2.33
N ASP A 113 23.60 3.10 1.16
CA ASP A 113 22.54 4.09 0.98
C ASP A 113 21.22 3.58 1.62
N ILE A 114 20.94 2.29 1.48
CA ILE A 114 19.77 1.61 2.09
C ILE A 114 19.87 1.64 3.62
N LEU A 115 21.06 1.27 4.16
CA LEU A 115 21.30 1.28 5.60
C LEU A 115 21.21 2.69 6.17
N MET A 116 21.78 3.67 5.47
CA MET A 116 21.74 5.08 5.88
C MET A 116 20.32 5.62 5.90
N LEU A 117 19.49 5.30 4.89
CA LEU A 117 18.08 5.68 4.88
C LEU A 117 17.33 5.06 6.06
N ALA A 118 17.52 3.76 6.31
CA ALA A 118 16.88 3.07 7.42
C ALA A 118 17.25 3.70 8.77
N GLN A 119 18.53 3.99 9.00
CA GLN A 119 19.01 4.62 10.24
C GLN A 119 18.43 6.03 10.44
N ARG A 120 18.45 6.87 9.39
CA ARG A 120 17.88 8.22 9.46
C ARG A 120 16.39 8.20 9.76
N CYS A 121 15.67 7.29 9.09
CA CYS A 121 14.23 7.15 9.34
C CYS A 121 13.94 6.66 10.76
N ALA A 122 14.67 5.67 11.27
CA ALA A 122 14.53 5.18 12.64
C ALA A 122 14.86 6.26 13.69
N ALA A 123 15.83 7.12 13.40
CA ALA A 123 16.20 8.26 14.25
C ALA A 123 15.25 9.48 14.13
N GLY A 124 14.25 9.44 13.23
CA GLY A 124 13.36 10.56 12.97
C GLY A 124 14.02 11.73 12.20
N ASP A 125 15.20 11.51 11.62
CA ASP A 125 15.92 12.51 10.82
C ASP A 125 15.30 12.68 9.45
N ARG A 126 14.16 13.38 9.38
CA ARG A 126 13.44 13.66 8.15
C ARG A 126 14.30 14.44 7.14
N ALA A 127 15.00 15.48 7.61
CA ALA A 127 15.78 16.34 6.74
C ALA A 127 16.94 15.56 6.12
N GLY A 128 17.65 14.77 6.90
CA GLY A 128 18.73 13.93 6.42
C GLY A 128 18.24 12.84 5.48
N ALA A 129 17.09 12.20 5.75
CA ALA A 129 16.52 11.19 4.87
C ALA A 129 16.11 11.79 3.51
N ALA A 130 15.45 12.96 3.51
CA ALA A 130 15.10 13.67 2.29
C ALA A 130 16.34 14.08 1.49
N SER A 131 17.35 14.69 2.13
CA SER A 131 18.61 15.09 1.49
C SER A 131 19.36 13.90 0.87
N LEU A 132 19.32 12.72 1.51
CA LEU A 132 19.91 11.50 0.95
C LEU A 132 19.22 11.12 -0.37
N ILE A 133 17.88 11.10 -0.38
CA ILE A 133 17.10 10.78 -1.57
C ILE A 133 17.36 11.80 -2.69
N GLU A 134 17.32 13.09 -2.38
CA GLU A 134 17.60 14.16 -3.33
C GLU A 134 19.01 14.05 -3.92
N GLY A 135 20.01 13.77 -3.09
CA GLY A 135 21.40 13.57 -3.54
C GLY A 135 21.53 12.38 -4.49
N LEU A 136 20.85 11.26 -4.22
CA LEU A 136 20.84 10.10 -5.11
C LEU A 136 20.07 10.38 -6.42
N ARG A 137 18.97 11.12 -6.35
CA ARG A 137 18.22 11.56 -7.54
C ARG A 137 19.05 12.50 -8.43
N ALA A 138 19.80 13.43 -7.83
CA ALA A 138 20.72 14.30 -8.55
C ALA A 138 21.85 13.52 -9.25
N GLN A 139 22.21 12.34 -8.73
CA GLN A 139 23.16 11.42 -9.36
C GLN A 139 22.53 10.51 -10.43
N GLY A 140 21.22 10.60 -10.65
CA GLY A 140 20.51 9.85 -11.69
C GLY A 140 19.68 8.66 -11.22
N LEU A 141 19.45 8.53 -9.90
CA LEU A 141 18.49 7.54 -9.39
C LEU A 141 17.07 7.96 -9.75
N ASP A 142 16.38 7.16 -10.55
CA ASP A 142 14.99 7.42 -10.91
C ASP A 142 14.03 7.16 -9.73
N GLN A 143 12.82 7.72 -9.83
CA GLN A 143 11.83 7.66 -8.76
C GLN A 143 11.33 6.23 -8.49
N ASP A 144 11.18 5.41 -9.53
CA ASP A 144 10.76 4.00 -9.37
C ASP A 144 11.83 3.23 -8.57
N SER A 145 13.11 3.53 -8.82
CA SER A 145 14.23 2.95 -8.07
C SER A 145 14.31 3.49 -6.64
N VAL A 146 13.99 4.75 -6.40
CA VAL A 146 13.85 5.25 -5.01
C VAL A 146 12.79 4.46 -4.25
N LEU A 147 11.63 4.21 -4.84
CA LEU A 147 10.54 3.49 -4.18
C LEU A 147 10.88 2.01 -3.96
N VAL A 148 11.36 1.31 -4.99
CA VAL A 148 11.48 -0.15 -4.98
C VAL A 148 12.85 -0.61 -4.51
N ASP A 149 13.93 0.07 -4.90
CA ASP A 149 15.30 -0.38 -4.63
C ASP A 149 15.93 0.31 -3.41
N LEU A 150 15.36 1.43 -2.93
CA LEU A 150 15.87 2.15 -1.76
C LEU A 150 14.91 2.06 -0.57
N ILE A 151 13.69 2.61 -0.67
CA ILE A 151 12.74 2.67 0.46
C ILE A 151 12.25 1.26 0.84
N GLY A 152 11.86 0.44 -0.13
CA GLY A 152 11.40 -0.93 0.14
C GLY A 152 12.45 -1.78 0.90
N PRO A 153 13.71 -1.85 0.45
CA PRO A 153 14.79 -2.53 1.17
C PRO A 153 15.09 -1.92 2.54
N ALA A 154 15.07 -0.58 2.68
CA ALA A 154 15.29 0.08 3.97
C ALA A 154 14.21 -0.31 5.01
N ALA A 155 12.94 -0.38 4.58
CA ALA A 155 11.86 -0.85 5.44
C ALA A 155 12.01 -2.31 5.85
N ARG A 156 12.42 -3.20 4.91
CA ARG A 156 12.71 -4.60 5.23
C ARG A 156 13.88 -4.73 6.21
N HIS A 157 14.89 -3.89 6.07
CA HIS A 157 16.02 -3.85 7.00
C HIS A 157 15.58 -3.49 8.41
N LEU A 158 14.72 -2.47 8.59
CA LEU A 158 14.16 -2.14 9.89
C LEU A 158 13.33 -3.28 10.48
N GLY A 159 12.54 -3.94 9.65
CA GLY A 159 11.76 -5.11 10.07
C GLY A 159 12.66 -6.25 10.57
N ALA A 160 13.74 -6.57 9.85
CA ALA A 160 14.71 -7.57 10.26
C ALA A 160 15.44 -7.19 11.56
N GLN A 161 15.82 -5.92 11.72
CA GLN A 161 16.42 -5.44 12.99
C GLN A 161 15.47 -5.60 14.18
N TRP A 162 14.18 -5.39 13.97
CA TRP A 162 13.20 -5.59 15.02
C TRP A 162 13.00 -7.08 15.36
N GLU A 163 12.96 -7.96 14.36
CA GLU A 163 12.89 -9.41 14.57
C GLU A 163 14.11 -9.96 15.33
N ASP A 164 15.28 -9.36 15.13
CA ASP A 164 16.53 -9.68 15.82
C ASP A 164 16.72 -8.96 17.16
N ASP A 165 15.68 -8.27 17.70
CA ASP A 165 15.72 -7.46 18.91
C ASP A 165 16.80 -6.33 18.89
N ARG A 166 17.22 -5.87 17.70
CA ARG A 166 18.22 -4.81 17.48
C ARG A 166 17.61 -3.41 17.30
N ALA A 167 16.32 -3.32 17.06
CA ALA A 167 15.57 -2.07 16.99
C ALA A 167 14.36 -2.13 17.92
N SER A 168 14.03 -1.00 18.56
CA SER A 168 12.83 -0.90 19.38
C SER A 168 11.57 -0.78 18.51
N PHE A 169 10.40 -1.07 19.08
CA PHE A 169 9.11 -0.83 18.44
C PHE A 169 8.95 0.64 18.01
N SER A 170 9.44 1.58 18.83
CA SER A 170 9.37 3.00 18.54
C SER A 170 10.22 3.37 17.32
N ASP A 171 11.44 2.84 17.22
CA ASP A 171 12.35 3.11 16.09
C ASP A 171 11.75 2.63 14.77
N VAL A 172 11.19 1.41 14.77
CA VAL A 172 10.56 0.84 13.57
C VAL A 172 9.30 1.62 13.19
N THR A 173 8.46 1.96 14.17
CA THR A 173 7.23 2.71 13.92
C THR A 173 7.55 4.10 13.35
N LEU A 174 8.46 4.82 13.98
CA LEU A 174 8.90 6.14 13.52
C LEU A 174 9.51 6.06 12.12
N GLY A 175 10.37 5.07 11.90
CA GLY A 175 11.01 4.84 10.61
C GLY A 175 10.00 4.59 9.49
N LEU A 176 9.00 3.74 9.73
CA LEU A 176 7.95 3.46 8.74
C LEU A 176 7.05 4.67 8.48
N VAL A 177 6.68 5.44 9.52
CA VAL A 177 5.91 6.68 9.36
C VAL A 177 6.68 7.66 8.47
N LEU A 178 7.96 7.85 8.74
CA LEU A 178 8.80 8.76 7.95
C LEU A 178 8.96 8.27 6.50
N MET A 179 9.11 6.96 6.28
CA MET A 179 9.15 6.40 4.91
C MET A 179 7.83 6.62 4.16
N HIS A 180 6.67 6.50 4.83
CA HIS A 180 5.38 6.85 4.23
C HIS A 180 5.30 8.32 3.85
N GLU A 181 5.76 9.23 4.71
CA GLU A 181 5.80 10.66 4.41
C GLU A 181 6.69 10.97 3.21
N LEU A 182 7.86 10.30 3.11
CA LEU A 182 8.77 10.45 1.96
C LEU A 182 8.11 9.96 0.67
N ILE A 183 7.42 8.81 0.67
CA ILE A 183 6.67 8.32 -0.48
C ILE A 183 5.62 9.36 -0.91
N HIS A 184 4.84 9.88 0.03
CA HIS A 184 3.82 10.88 -0.27
C HIS A 184 4.38 12.20 -0.78
N SER A 185 5.51 12.66 -0.23
CA SER A 185 6.15 13.90 -0.67
C SER A 185 6.73 13.81 -2.09
N MET A 186 7.06 12.61 -2.53
CA MET A 186 7.54 12.32 -3.88
C MET A 186 6.42 11.90 -4.83
N GLY A 187 5.18 11.77 -4.32
CA GLY A 187 4.05 11.23 -5.05
C GLY A 187 3.99 11.78 -6.48
N TYR A 188 3.58 10.95 -7.42
CA TYR A 188 3.33 11.40 -8.77
C TYR A 188 2.22 12.45 -8.71
N GLU A 189 2.60 13.71 -8.75
CA GLU A 189 1.65 14.79 -8.91
C GLU A 189 0.95 14.58 -10.26
N TYR A 190 -0.35 14.84 -10.29
CA TYR A 190 -1.23 14.75 -11.47
C TYR A 190 -0.81 15.64 -12.64
N HIS A 191 0.39 16.23 -12.56
CA HIS A 191 0.97 17.10 -13.60
C HIS A 191 1.22 16.37 -14.91
N ASP A 192 1.37 15.05 -14.86
CA ASP A 192 1.57 14.26 -16.07
C ASP A 192 0.26 13.84 -16.74
N GLY A 193 -0.91 14.16 -16.18
CA GLY A 193 -2.24 13.86 -16.71
C GLY A 193 -2.41 12.41 -17.15
N PRO A 194 -3.59 11.95 -17.56
CA PRO A 194 -3.74 10.64 -18.16
C PRO A 194 -2.88 10.61 -19.43
N GLN A 195 -1.83 9.81 -19.43
CA GLN A 195 -0.84 9.72 -20.52
C GLN A 195 -1.46 9.19 -21.81
N GLU A 196 -2.66 8.65 -21.74
CA GLU A 196 -3.46 8.24 -22.88
C GLU A 196 -4.86 8.86 -22.75
N ALA A 197 -5.35 9.47 -23.83
CA ALA A 197 -6.75 9.86 -23.94
C ALA A 197 -7.61 8.58 -23.91
N GLY A 198 -8.18 8.26 -22.75
CA GLY A 198 -8.92 7.03 -22.54
C GLY A 198 -9.78 7.08 -21.29
N VAL A 199 -10.50 6.00 -21.05
CA VAL A 199 -11.32 5.82 -19.86
C VAL A 199 -10.43 5.77 -18.62
N VAL A 200 -10.67 6.64 -17.65
CA VAL A 200 -9.97 6.65 -16.36
C VAL A 200 -10.36 5.37 -15.61
N ARG A 201 -9.41 4.47 -15.43
CA ARG A 201 -9.61 3.23 -14.67
C ARG A 201 -9.52 3.47 -13.18
N ARG A 202 -10.28 2.69 -12.42
CA ARG A 202 -10.27 2.74 -10.95
C ARG A 202 -9.79 1.43 -10.36
N VAL A 203 -8.86 1.51 -9.43
CA VAL A 203 -8.35 0.36 -8.69
C VAL A 203 -8.56 0.56 -7.19
N MET A 204 -9.05 -0.48 -6.51
CA MET A 204 -8.98 -0.58 -5.06
C MET A 204 -7.76 -1.42 -4.70
N LEU A 205 -6.83 -0.85 -3.94
CA LEU A 205 -5.69 -1.55 -3.36
C LEU A 205 -5.92 -1.67 -1.86
N ALA A 206 -5.95 -2.89 -1.36
CA ALA A 206 -6.28 -3.18 0.03
C ALA A 206 -5.21 -4.05 0.69
N SER A 207 -4.96 -3.82 1.98
CA SER A 207 -4.27 -4.81 2.80
C SER A 207 -5.24 -5.95 3.16
N ALA A 208 -4.75 -7.19 3.25
CA ALA A 208 -5.56 -8.29 3.76
C ALA A 208 -6.07 -7.99 5.18
N PRO A 209 -7.30 -8.41 5.53
CA PRO A 209 -7.87 -8.14 6.84
C PRO A 209 -6.93 -8.51 7.99
N GLY A 210 -6.80 -7.59 8.94
CA GLY A 210 -5.89 -7.72 10.08
C GLY A 210 -4.42 -7.44 9.77
N SER A 211 -4.06 -7.05 8.55
CA SER A 211 -2.70 -6.64 8.20
C SER A 211 -2.47 -5.15 8.51
N GLN A 212 -1.29 -4.85 9.05
CA GLN A 212 -0.78 -3.49 9.22
C GLN A 212 0.40 -3.19 8.29
N HIS A 213 0.74 -4.12 7.39
CA HIS A 213 1.83 -3.97 6.43
C HIS A 213 1.34 -3.20 5.20
N VAL A 214 1.48 -1.88 5.23
CA VAL A 214 0.89 -1.00 4.22
C VAL A 214 1.91 -0.28 3.35
N LEU A 215 3.19 -0.25 3.72
CA LEU A 215 4.21 0.48 2.97
C LEU A 215 4.35 -0.03 1.53
N GLY A 216 4.40 -1.35 1.34
CA GLY A 216 4.42 -1.95 0.00
C GLY A 216 3.19 -1.61 -0.83
N LEU A 217 2.02 -1.53 -0.19
CA LEU A 217 0.78 -1.13 -0.84
C LEU A 217 0.83 0.34 -1.28
N SER A 218 1.40 1.22 -0.44
CA SER A 218 1.62 2.63 -0.79
C SER A 218 2.58 2.77 -1.97
N ILE A 219 3.66 1.99 -2.00
CA ILE A 219 4.57 1.96 -3.16
C ILE A 219 3.83 1.54 -4.44
N VAL A 220 3.08 0.44 -4.41
CA VAL A 220 2.29 -0.02 -5.57
C VAL A 220 1.29 1.04 -6.01
N SER A 221 0.66 1.76 -5.07
CA SER A 221 -0.31 2.80 -5.40
C SER A 221 0.30 3.92 -6.25
N GLU A 222 1.57 4.26 -6.03
CA GLU A 222 2.26 5.28 -6.82
C GLU A 222 2.45 4.83 -8.29
N PHE A 223 2.72 3.55 -8.54
CA PHE A 223 2.78 3.03 -9.92
C PHE A 223 1.44 3.11 -10.64
N PHE A 224 0.33 2.81 -9.95
CA PHE A 224 -1.00 2.97 -10.54
C PHE A 224 -1.35 4.44 -10.77
N ARG A 225 -1.02 5.35 -9.84
CA ARG A 225 -1.20 6.80 -10.03
C ARG A 225 -0.40 7.32 -11.21
N LYS A 226 0.88 6.94 -11.32
CA LYS A 226 1.76 7.26 -12.45
C LYS A 226 1.15 6.81 -13.80
N ALA A 227 0.47 5.68 -13.81
CA ALA A 227 -0.20 5.16 -15.00
C ALA A 227 -1.60 5.78 -15.24
N GLY A 228 -2.00 6.82 -14.48
CA GLY A 228 -3.26 7.54 -14.65
C GLY A 228 -4.50 6.85 -14.06
N TRP A 229 -4.32 5.85 -13.17
CA TRP A 229 -5.43 5.21 -12.49
C TRP A 229 -5.91 6.02 -11.29
N GLN A 230 -7.21 6.00 -11.05
CA GLN A 230 -7.77 6.42 -9.78
C GLN A 230 -7.57 5.32 -8.74
N VAL A 231 -6.82 5.62 -7.70
CA VAL A 231 -6.46 4.65 -6.66
C VAL A 231 -7.22 4.92 -5.38
N VAL A 232 -7.94 3.91 -4.90
CA VAL A 232 -8.52 3.87 -3.55
C VAL A 232 -7.67 2.91 -2.71
N LEU A 233 -7.18 3.40 -1.57
CA LEU A 233 -6.40 2.61 -0.62
C LEU A 233 -7.26 2.24 0.59
N GLU A 234 -7.39 0.94 0.86
CA GLU A 234 -8.04 0.39 2.03
C GLU A 234 -7.00 -0.23 2.97
N VAL A 235 -6.68 0.53 4.02
CA VAL A 235 -5.64 0.16 4.99
C VAL A 235 -6.26 -0.49 6.21
N SER A 236 -5.79 -1.68 6.56
CA SER A 236 -6.27 -2.47 7.71
C SER A 236 -7.79 -2.68 7.76
N PRO A 237 -8.47 -2.91 6.63
CA PRO A 237 -9.91 -3.08 6.59
C PRO A 237 -10.33 -4.44 7.18
N SER A 238 -11.57 -4.53 7.61
CA SER A 238 -12.25 -5.81 7.80
C SER A 238 -12.75 -6.37 6.45
N SER A 239 -13.01 -7.67 6.38
CA SER A 239 -13.63 -8.28 5.18
C SER A 239 -14.98 -7.63 4.83
N ALA A 240 -15.74 -7.21 5.85
CA ALA A 240 -17.04 -6.57 5.64
C ALA A 240 -16.89 -5.16 5.04
N GLU A 241 -15.88 -4.40 5.44
CA GLU A 241 -15.58 -3.08 4.87
C GLU A 241 -15.15 -3.19 3.42
N LEU A 242 -14.28 -4.14 3.08
CA LEU A 242 -13.89 -4.41 1.70
C LEU A 242 -15.07 -4.80 0.81
N CYS A 243 -15.93 -5.71 1.28
CA CYS A 243 -17.14 -6.09 0.54
C CYS A 243 -18.10 -4.91 0.37
N ARG A 244 -18.21 -4.03 1.35
CA ARG A 244 -19.02 -2.81 1.26
C ARG A 244 -18.44 -1.83 0.25
N ALA A 245 -17.12 -1.64 0.22
CA ALA A 245 -16.45 -0.76 -0.73
C ALA A 245 -16.71 -1.21 -2.18
N VAL A 246 -16.46 -2.49 -2.51
CA VAL A 246 -16.66 -3.02 -3.87
C VAL A 246 -18.13 -3.09 -4.28
N LYS A 247 -19.06 -3.14 -3.31
CA LYS A 247 -20.52 -3.09 -3.57
C LYS A 247 -20.99 -1.68 -3.91
N ASN A 248 -20.44 -0.68 -3.23
CA ASN A 248 -20.90 0.70 -3.34
C ASN A 248 -20.25 1.43 -4.53
N GLU A 249 -19.02 1.07 -4.88
CA GLU A 249 -18.26 1.73 -5.91
C GLU A 249 -17.83 0.73 -7.01
N TRP A 250 -17.70 1.26 -8.24
CA TRP A 250 -17.16 0.51 -9.36
C TRP A 250 -15.64 0.52 -9.30
N PHE A 251 -15.05 -0.67 -9.42
CA PHE A 251 -13.61 -0.85 -9.60
C PHE A 251 -13.35 -1.73 -10.82
N ASP A 252 -12.42 -1.30 -11.66
CA ASP A 252 -11.95 -2.09 -12.80
C ASP A 252 -11.04 -3.23 -12.34
N LEU A 253 -10.37 -3.03 -11.19
CA LEU A 253 -9.45 -3.97 -10.58
C LEU A 253 -9.49 -3.87 -9.05
N VAL A 254 -9.31 -5.00 -8.38
CA VAL A 254 -9.04 -5.03 -6.94
C VAL A 254 -7.68 -5.72 -6.70
N GLY A 255 -6.78 -5.05 -5.99
CA GLY A 255 -5.51 -5.59 -5.52
C GLY A 255 -5.52 -5.86 -4.03
N VAL A 256 -5.10 -7.06 -3.60
CA VAL A 256 -5.01 -7.44 -2.18
C VAL A 256 -3.58 -7.78 -1.82
N SER A 257 -3.01 -7.03 -0.89
CA SER A 257 -1.67 -7.26 -0.34
C SER A 257 -1.74 -8.16 0.89
N VAL A 258 -1.05 -9.29 0.84
CA VAL A 258 -0.99 -10.31 1.90
C VAL A 258 0.42 -10.35 2.48
N ALA A 259 0.54 -10.10 3.78
CA ALA A 259 1.84 -10.01 4.44
C ALA A 259 2.23 -11.26 5.22
N LEU A 260 1.28 -12.00 5.74
CA LEU A 260 1.50 -13.09 6.68
C LEU A 260 0.91 -14.41 6.19
N ASP A 261 1.61 -15.51 6.41
CA ASP A 261 1.14 -16.89 6.13
C ASP A 261 -0.24 -17.19 6.75
N ALA A 262 -0.49 -16.67 7.94
CA ALA A 262 -1.78 -16.87 8.62
C ALA A 262 -2.99 -16.34 7.82
N GLN A 263 -2.76 -15.32 6.96
CA GLN A 263 -3.80 -14.71 6.14
C GLN A 263 -4.15 -15.54 4.90
N LEU A 264 -3.22 -16.39 4.42
CA LEU A 264 -3.45 -17.25 3.25
C LEU A 264 -4.64 -18.20 3.42
N ARG A 265 -4.88 -18.66 4.64
CA ARG A 265 -5.97 -19.60 4.93
C ARG A 265 -7.36 -19.00 4.66
N SER A 266 -7.55 -17.73 4.95
CA SER A 266 -8.83 -17.01 4.75
C SER A 266 -8.95 -16.34 3.38
N LEU A 267 -7.86 -16.29 2.62
CA LEU A 267 -7.78 -15.56 1.35
C LEU A 267 -8.75 -16.06 0.28
N PRO A 268 -8.96 -17.38 0.05
CA PRO A 268 -9.93 -17.86 -0.94
C PRO A 268 -11.35 -17.37 -0.64
N ALA A 269 -11.75 -17.41 0.63
CA ALA A 269 -13.07 -16.93 1.05
C ALA A 269 -13.20 -15.42 0.86
N LEU A 270 -12.16 -14.65 1.19
CA LEU A 270 -12.13 -13.20 0.96
C LEU A 270 -12.31 -12.89 -0.53
N VAL A 271 -11.53 -13.53 -1.42
CA VAL A 271 -11.60 -13.32 -2.87
C VAL A 271 -12.99 -13.67 -3.42
N ALA A 272 -13.58 -14.79 -2.99
CA ALA A 272 -14.92 -15.19 -3.39
C ALA A 272 -15.98 -14.15 -2.94
N ASN A 273 -15.89 -13.67 -1.71
CA ASN A 273 -16.81 -12.67 -1.18
C ASN A 273 -16.67 -11.31 -1.90
N LEU A 274 -15.46 -10.89 -2.22
CA LEU A 274 -15.21 -9.66 -2.99
C LEU A 274 -15.84 -9.75 -4.38
N LYS A 275 -15.65 -10.86 -5.09
CA LYS A 275 -16.26 -11.09 -6.41
C LYS A 275 -17.78 -11.11 -6.35
N ALA A 276 -18.34 -11.80 -5.35
CA ALA A 276 -19.79 -11.89 -5.18
C ALA A 276 -20.43 -10.55 -4.80
N ALA A 277 -19.72 -9.70 -4.03
CA ALA A 277 -20.21 -8.41 -3.60
C ALA A 277 -19.94 -7.29 -4.62
N SER A 278 -19.02 -7.48 -5.55
CA SER A 278 -18.58 -6.41 -6.45
C SER A 278 -19.69 -5.89 -7.34
N ARG A 279 -19.77 -4.55 -7.42
CA ARG A 279 -20.62 -3.85 -8.40
C ARG A 279 -20.23 -4.15 -9.85
N ASN A 280 -18.95 -4.42 -10.10
CA ASN A 280 -18.45 -4.90 -11.39
C ASN A 280 -18.44 -6.45 -11.37
N PRO A 281 -19.33 -7.13 -12.11
CA PRO A 281 -19.47 -8.60 -12.02
C PRO A 281 -18.23 -9.36 -12.55
N VAL A 282 -17.37 -8.70 -13.29
CA VAL A 282 -16.15 -9.28 -13.87
C VAL A 282 -14.88 -8.71 -13.26
N THR A 283 -14.97 -8.09 -12.08
CA THR A 283 -13.81 -7.49 -11.40
C THR A 283 -12.67 -8.50 -11.24
N PRO A 284 -11.52 -8.29 -11.88
CA PRO A 284 -10.35 -9.12 -11.63
C PRO A 284 -9.74 -8.78 -10.27
N ILE A 285 -9.22 -9.83 -9.60
CA ILE A 285 -8.51 -9.71 -8.33
C ILE A 285 -7.04 -10.04 -8.56
N LEU A 286 -6.16 -9.10 -8.24
CA LEU A 286 -4.72 -9.32 -8.14
C LEU A 286 -4.33 -9.54 -6.68
N LEU A 287 -3.44 -10.49 -6.46
CA LEU A 287 -2.81 -10.70 -5.17
C LEU A 287 -1.37 -10.20 -5.23
N GLY A 288 -0.85 -9.78 -4.09
CA GLY A 288 0.53 -9.37 -3.93
C GLY A 288 0.93 -9.40 -2.46
N GLY A 289 2.14 -8.92 -2.20
CA GLY A 289 2.67 -8.83 -0.84
C GLY A 289 3.76 -9.85 -0.55
N PRO A 290 4.51 -9.65 0.55
CA PRO A 290 5.75 -10.39 0.82
C PRO A 290 5.56 -11.90 0.99
N VAL A 291 4.39 -12.37 1.42
CA VAL A 291 4.13 -13.80 1.62
C VAL A 291 4.31 -14.62 0.33
N PHE A 292 3.98 -14.03 -0.82
CA PHE A 292 4.08 -14.72 -2.11
C PHE A 292 5.52 -14.81 -2.65
N GLY A 293 6.45 -14.03 -2.11
CA GLY A 293 7.88 -14.14 -2.43
C GLY A 293 8.60 -15.25 -1.65
N LEU A 294 7.96 -15.84 -0.63
CA LEU A 294 8.56 -16.86 0.22
C LEU A 294 8.38 -18.28 -0.32
N ARG A 295 7.32 -18.53 -1.07
CA ARG A 295 6.97 -19.83 -1.66
C ARG A 295 6.20 -19.62 -2.96
N ASP A 296 6.29 -20.61 -3.84
CA ASP A 296 5.51 -20.63 -5.07
C ASP A 296 4.02 -20.85 -4.76
N HIS A 297 3.21 -19.89 -5.15
CA HIS A 297 1.75 -19.94 -5.04
C HIS A 297 1.11 -19.70 -6.40
N ARG A 298 0.00 -20.38 -6.66
CA ARG A 298 -0.79 -20.17 -7.87
C ARG A 298 -1.99 -19.28 -7.55
N ALA A 299 -2.22 -18.25 -8.34
CA ALA A 299 -3.32 -17.32 -8.14
C ALA A 299 -4.69 -18.02 -8.13
N GLU A 300 -4.85 -19.02 -8.98
CA GLU A 300 -6.09 -19.80 -9.10
C GLU A 300 -6.45 -20.55 -7.81
N SER A 301 -5.45 -20.94 -7.01
CA SER A 301 -5.68 -21.59 -5.71
C SER A 301 -6.43 -20.70 -4.72
N PHE A 302 -6.38 -19.39 -4.95
CA PHE A 302 -7.09 -18.38 -4.16
C PHE A 302 -8.30 -17.80 -4.89
N GLY A 303 -8.59 -18.27 -6.12
CA GLY A 303 -9.64 -17.73 -6.97
C GLY A 303 -9.29 -16.35 -7.59
N ALA A 304 -8.03 -15.93 -7.56
CA ALA A 304 -7.55 -14.68 -8.13
C ALA A 304 -7.05 -14.87 -9.59
N GLN A 305 -6.87 -13.75 -10.30
CA GLN A 305 -6.42 -13.77 -11.68
C GLN A 305 -4.89 -13.85 -11.82
N ALA A 306 -4.16 -13.18 -10.95
CA ALA A 306 -2.70 -13.24 -10.95
C ALA A 306 -2.11 -12.86 -9.58
N ILE A 307 -0.81 -13.18 -9.40
CA ILE A 307 0.00 -12.74 -8.25
C ILE A 307 1.10 -11.81 -8.77
N CYS A 308 1.19 -10.63 -8.18
CA CYS A 308 2.20 -9.61 -8.49
C CYS A 308 3.30 -9.64 -7.43
N LEU A 309 4.53 -9.91 -7.84
CA LEU A 309 5.70 -9.97 -6.96
C LEU A 309 6.56 -8.70 -7.01
N ASP A 310 6.44 -7.91 -8.07
CA ASP A 310 7.19 -6.66 -8.26
C ASP A 310 6.24 -5.49 -8.52
N ALA A 311 6.40 -4.42 -7.75
CA ALA A 311 5.57 -3.22 -7.87
C ALA A 311 5.66 -2.59 -9.28
N ARG A 312 6.83 -2.68 -9.95
CA ARG A 312 7.04 -2.16 -11.31
C ARG A 312 6.18 -2.87 -12.35
N GLU A 313 5.91 -4.16 -12.14
CA GLU A 313 5.13 -5.00 -13.03
C GLU A 313 3.62 -4.92 -12.76
N SER A 314 3.23 -4.26 -11.66
CA SER A 314 1.85 -4.26 -11.17
C SER A 314 0.83 -3.73 -12.18
N VAL A 315 1.13 -2.62 -12.83
CA VAL A 315 0.24 -2.00 -13.83
C VAL A 315 0.16 -2.84 -15.09
N ARG A 316 1.30 -3.35 -15.59
CA ARG A 316 1.33 -4.21 -16.78
C ARG A 316 0.51 -5.49 -16.56
N LEU A 317 0.70 -6.10 -15.40
CA LEU A 317 -0.04 -7.29 -15.01
C LEU A 317 -1.54 -6.99 -14.85
N ALA A 318 -1.89 -5.86 -14.24
CA ALA A 318 -3.26 -5.39 -14.12
C ALA A 318 -3.93 -5.27 -15.48
N LEU A 319 -3.29 -4.60 -16.43
CA LEU A 319 -3.80 -4.44 -17.79
C LEU A 319 -4.01 -5.77 -18.51
N SER A 320 -3.17 -6.79 -18.25
CA SER A 320 -3.27 -8.11 -18.88
C SER A 320 -4.45 -8.94 -18.39
N VAL A 321 -4.99 -8.65 -17.20
CA VAL A 321 -6.11 -9.39 -16.60
C VAL A 321 -7.45 -8.68 -16.72
N LEU A 322 -7.47 -7.44 -17.23
CA LEU A 322 -8.72 -6.73 -17.49
C LEU A 322 -9.53 -7.42 -18.61
N PRO A 323 -10.86 -7.44 -18.49
CA PRO A 323 -11.73 -7.86 -19.59
C PRO A 323 -11.46 -6.98 -20.83
N ARG A 324 -11.43 -7.62 -21.99
CA ARG A 324 -11.31 -6.93 -23.28
C ARG A 324 -12.63 -6.30 -23.69
#